data_e21ae0988e260c729ebd33d0289006c7
#
_entry.id   e21ae0988e260c729ebd33d0289006c7
#
_cell.length_a   1.000
_cell.length_b   1.000
_cell.length_c   1.000
_cell.angle_alpha   90.00
_cell.angle_beta   90.00
_cell.angle_gamma   90.00
#
_symmetry.space_group_name_H-M   'P 1'
#
loop_
_entity.id
_entity.type
_entity.pdbx_description
1 polymer ?
#
loop_
_entity_poly.entity_id
_entity_poly.type
_entity_poly.pdbx_seq_one_letter_code
_entity_poly.pdbx_strand_id
1 'polypeptide(L)'
;MPNSTRRAADPDSAPDTVRLRGVGFGYADRPGVLRDVNLSLPQGSFHFLTGPSGAGKSSLLRLLTLAERPQTGRISLFGRNVTDLPRGGVPAFRRRMGVVFQDFRLLDHLSAFDNAALPLTLAGGKSADHAADVAEMLRWVGLGERMDALPPALSGGEKQRLAIARAVITRPRLILADEPTGSVDRAMGEKLMRLFQSLNKLGATILIASHDEALAERVGAAVLRLENGHLSRTETLGDAA
;
A
#
# COMPACT_ATOMS: atom_id res chain seq x y z
N MET A 1 -28.65 -3.77 36.08
CA MET A 1 -27.27 -3.40 35.81
C MET A 1 -26.57 -4.56 35.09
N PRO A 2 -26.44 -4.59 33.75
CA PRO A 2 -25.66 -5.63 33.09
C PRO A 2 -24.18 -5.18 33.02
N ASN A 3 -23.36 -6.02 33.58
CA ASN A 3 -21.91 -5.92 33.69
C ASN A 3 -21.27 -6.03 32.28
N SER A 4 -20.79 -4.94 31.76
CA SER A 4 -20.02 -4.87 30.51
C SER A 4 -18.60 -5.39 30.78
N THR A 5 -18.39 -6.68 30.61
CA THR A 5 -17.06 -7.30 30.60
C THR A 5 -16.33 -6.80 29.35
N ARG A 6 -15.53 -5.74 29.50
CA ARG A 6 -14.45 -5.39 28.57
C ARG A 6 -13.50 -6.58 28.54
N ARG A 7 -13.57 -7.35 27.46
CA ARG A 7 -12.57 -8.37 27.13
C ARG A 7 -11.23 -7.63 27.02
N ALA A 8 -10.34 -7.87 27.95
CA ALA A 8 -8.97 -7.35 27.93
C ALA A 8 -8.34 -7.73 26.58
N ALA A 9 -7.78 -6.76 25.89
CA ALA A 9 -6.95 -7.00 24.71
C ALA A 9 -5.72 -7.78 25.19
N ASP A 10 -5.40 -8.83 24.45
CA ASP A 10 -4.20 -9.63 24.64
C ASP A 10 -2.99 -8.68 24.53
N PRO A 11 -2.16 -8.51 25.56
CA PRO A 11 -1.09 -7.52 25.58
C PRO A 11 0.03 -7.80 24.55
N ASP A 12 0.06 -8.98 23.95
CA ASP A 12 1.12 -9.40 23.01
C ASP A 12 0.76 -9.19 21.51
N SER A 13 -0.45 -8.77 21.16
CA SER A 13 -0.80 -8.48 19.78
C SER A 13 -0.57 -7.00 19.48
N ALA A 14 0.42 -6.68 18.64
CA ALA A 14 0.56 -5.34 18.05
C ALA A 14 -0.78 -4.91 17.43
N PRO A 15 -1.21 -3.65 17.64
CA PRO A 15 -2.50 -3.20 17.11
C PRO A 15 -2.49 -3.28 15.59
N ASP A 16 -3.57 -3.81 14.99
CA ASP A 16 -3.69 -3.89 13.54
C ASP A 16 -3.66 -2.52 12.88
N THR A 17 -2.82 -2.40 11.86
CA THR A 17 -2.86 -1.26 10.94
C THR A 17 -4.07 -1.36 10.02
N VAL A 18 -4.40 -2.58 9.58
CA VAL A 18 -5.55 -2.89 8.72
C VAL A 18 -6.31 -4.07 9.33
N ARG A 19 -7.63 -3.93 9.46
CA ARG A 19 -8.52 -5.04 9.83
C ARG A 19 -9.79 -5.00 8.99
N LEU A 20 -10.07 -6.11 8.30
CA LEU A 20 -11.31 -6.37 7.58
C LEU A 20 -12.06 -7.50 8.27
N ARG A 21 -13.40 -7.37 8.34
CA ARG A 21 -14.28 -8.41 8.90
C ARG A 21 -15.50 -8.57 8.01
N GLY A 22 -15.65 -9.74 7.38
CA GLY A 22 -16.78 -10.08 6.54
C GLY A 22 -16.96 -9.16 5.33
N VAL A 23 -15.88 -8.64 4.75
CA VAL A 23 -15.96 -7.62 3.71
C VAL A 23 -16.34 -8.23 2.38
N GLY A 24 -17.47 -7.75 1.84
CA GLY A 24 -17.92 -8.02 0.48
C GLY A 24 -17.92 -6.77 -0.37
N PHE A 25 -17.53 -6.94 -1.64
CA PHE A 25 -17.47 -5.85 -2.62
C PHE A 25 -17.67 -6.37 -4.05
N GLY A 26 -18.30 -5.56 -4.88
CA GLY A 26 -18.41 -5.79 -6.33
C GLY A 26 -18.76 -4.50 -7.04
N TYR A 27 -18.60 -4.52 -8.35
CA TYR A 27 -19.04 -3.46 -9.25
C TYR A 27 -20.45 -3.80 -9.81
N ALA A 28 -21.14 -2.82 -10.38
CA ALA A 28 -22.46 -3.02 -10.93
C ALA A 28 -22.52 -4.08 -12.06
N ASP A 29 -21.47 -4.10 -12.88
CA ASP A 29 -21.25 -5.05 -13.98
C ASP A 29 -20.56 -6.35 -13.54
N ARG A 30 -19.98 -6.37 -12.33
CA ARG A 30 -19.25 -7.53 -11.78
C ARG A 30 -19.50 -7.65 -10.27
N PRO A 31 -20.64 -8.24 -9.86
CA PRO A 31 -20.95 -8.42 -8.44
C PRO A 31 -20.04 -9.48 -7.80
N GLY A 32 -19.83 -9.36 -6.50
CA GLY A 32 -19.14 -10.36 -5.69
C GLY A 32 -17.65 -10.56 -6.05
N VAL A 33 -16.95 -9.49 -6.40
CA VAL A 33 -15.48 -9.51 -6.63
C VAL A 33 -14.72 -9.90 -5.37
N LEU A 34 -15.19 -9.46 -4.21
CA LEU A 34 -14.70 -9.88 -2.89
C LEU A 34 -15.87 -10.44 -2.09
N ARG A 35 -15.63 -11.58 -1.39
CA ARG A 35 -16.67 -12.32 -0.69
C ARG A 35 -16.17 -12.70 0.70
N ASP A 36 -16.82 -12.17 1.72
CA ASP A 36 -16.53 -12.46 3.13
C ASP A 36 -15.03 -12.36 3.48
N VAL A 37 -14.36 -11.30 2.98
CA VAL A 37 -12.93 -11.13 3.19
C VAL A 37 -12.65 -10.75 4.63
N ASN A 38 -11.84 -11.56 5.30
CA ASN A 38 -11.32 -11.34 6.63
C ASN A 38 -9.80 -11.18 6.55
N LEU A 39 -9.27 -10.06 7.07
CA LEU A 39 -7.86 -9.71 6.99
C LEU A 39 -7.42 -8.97 8.25
N SER A 40 -6.25 -9.33 8.77
CA SER A 40 -5.55 -8.60 9.83
C SER A 40 -4.11 -8.39 9.39
N LEU A 41 -3.69 -7.11 9.30
CA LEU A 41 -2.31 -6.72 9.09
C LEU A 41 -1.82 -6.00 10.35
N PRO A 42 -1.06 -6.69 11.21
CA PRO A 42 -0.45 -6.06 12.38
C PRO A 42 0.44 -4.87 12.01
N GLN A 43 0.63 -3.94 12.93
CA GLN A 43 1.55 -2.83 12.72
C GLN A 43 2.97 -3.36 12.48
N GLY A 44 3.64 -2.82 11.45
CA GLY A 44 5.00 -3.24 11.08
C GLY A 44 5.07 -4.59 10.36
N SER A 45 3.95 -5.19 9.98
CA SER A 45 3.98 -6.43 9.20
C SER A 45 4.23 -6.19 7.71
N PHE A 46 4.80 -7.19 7.04
CA PHE A 46 5.05 -7.17 5.60
C PHE A 46 4.33 -8.36 4.94
N HIS A 47 3.43 -8.07 4.01
CA HIS A 47 2.64 -9.09 3.34
C HIS A 47 2.66 -8.92 1.82
N PHE A 48 2.63 -10.03 1.12
CA PHE A 48 2.28 -10.09 -0.30
C PHE A 48 0.82 -10.55 -0.46
N LEU A 49 0.13 -9.94 -1.41
CA LEU A 49 -1.20 -10.34 -1.86
C LEU A 49 -1.06 -10.96 -3.24
N THR A 50 -1.16 -12.27 -3.32
CA THR A 50 -1.03 -13.03 -4.56
C THR A 50 -2.40 -13.52 -5.06
N GLY A 51 -2.43 -14.05 -6.25
CA GLY A 51 -3.63 -14.62 -6.87
C GLY A 51 -3.71 -14.31 -8.36
N PRO A 52 -4.57 -15.02 -9.12
CA PRO A 52 -4.68 -14.84 -10.56
C PRO A 52 -5.10 -13.42 -10.97
N SER A 53 -4.87 -13.10 -12.25
CA SER A 53 -5.38 -11.83 -12.80
C SER A 53 -6.91 -11.78 -12.65
N GLY A 54 -7.43 -10.62 -12.25
CA GLY A 54 -8.86 -10.44 -12.03
C GLY A 54 -9.41 -11.04 -10.72
N ALA A 55 -8.60 -11.61 -9.84
CA ALA A 55 -9.03 -12.15 -8.53
C ALA A 55 -9.61 -11.10 -7.57
N GLY A 56 -9.37 -9.80 -7.83
CA GLY A 56 -9.85 -8.72 -6.97
C GLY A 56 -8.76 -8.02 -6.15
N LYS A 57 -7.47 -8.30 -6.40
CA LYS A 57 -6.33 -7.68 -5.67
C LYS A 57 -6.40 -6.16 -5.70
N SER A 58 -6.50 -5.55 -6.88
CA SER A 58 -6.64 -4.09 -7.02
C SER A 58 -7.93 -3.56 -6.39
N SER A 59 -9.03 -4.33 -6.41
CA SER A 59 -10.28 -3.95 -5.72
C SER A 59 -10.10 -3.91 -4.20
N LEU A 60 -9.37 -4.88 -3.64
CA LEU A 60 -9.02 -4.87 -2.22
C LEU A 60 -8.17 -3.64 -1.88
N LEU A 61 -7.14 -3.32 -2.70
CA LEU A 61 -6.34 -2.12 -2.50
C LEU A 61 -7.18 -0.83 -2.61
N ARG A 62 -8.18 -0.77 -3.52
CA ARG A 62 -9.10 0.38 -3.64
C ARG A 62 -9.97 0.58 -2.41
N LEU A 63 -10.41 -0.50 -1.76
CA LEU A 63 -11.10 -0.42 -0.46
C LEU A 63 -10.18 0.11 0.63
N LEU A 64 -8.94 -0.40 0.72
CA LEU A 64 -7.96 0.02 1.72
C LEU A 64 -7.51 1.47 1.53
N THR A 65 -7.45 1.96 0.28
CA THR A 65 -7.16 3.38 -0.02
C THR A 65 -8.37 4.29 0.15
N LEU A 66 -9.52 3.74 0.57
CA LEU A 66 -10.81 4.46 0.72
C LEU A 66 -11.27 5.09 -0.62
N ALA A 67 -10.89 4.52 -1.75
CA ALA A 67 -11.37 4.91 -3.07
C ALA A 67 -12.75 4.31 -3.35
N GLU A 68 -13.03 3.15 -2.76
CA GLU A 68 -14.33 2.46 -2.82
C GLU A 68 -14.82 2.19 -1.39
N ARG A 69 -16.10 1.84 -1.28
CA ARG A 69 -16.72 1.42 -0.01
C ARG A 69 -17.14 -0.04 -0.08
N PRO A 70 -17.00 -0.81 0.99
CA PRO A 70 -17.50 -2.16 1.03
C PRO A 70 -19.04 -2.15 0.94
N GLN A 71 -19.62 -3.19 0.34
CA GLN A 71 -21.07 -3.42 0.31
C GLN A 71 -21.53 -4.12 1.59
N THR A 72 -20.67 -4.97 2.17
CA THR A 72 -20.92 -5.66 3.46
C THR A 72 -19.65 -5.67 4.29
N GLY A 73 -19.80 -5.95 5.58
CA GLY A 73 -18.69 -6.08 6.50
C GLY A 73 -18.14 -4.76 7.02
N ARG A 74 -16.96 -4.80 7.62
CA ARG A 74 -16.33 -3.64 8.26
C ARG A 74 -14.85 -3.55 7.93
N ILE A 75 -14.40 -2.31 7.69
CA ILE A 75 -12.98 -1.97 7.50
C ILE A 75 -12.54 -1.07 8.63
N SER A 76 -11.43 -1.42 9.28
CA SER A 76 -10.76 -0.56 10.25
C SER A 76 -9.33 -0.29 9.79
N LEU A 77 -8.91 0.97 9.86
CA LEU A 77 -7.56 1.42 9.55
C LEU A 77 -6.98 2.17 10.74
N PHE A 78 -5.76 1.82 11.11
CA PHE A 78 -5.05 2.43 12.25
C PHE A 78 -5.89 2.41 13.55
N GLY A 79 -6.64 1.30 13.78
CA GLY A 79 -7.50 1.11 14.93
C GLY A 79 -8.87 1.82 14.88
N ARG A 80 -9.20 2.52 13.80
CA ARG A 80 -10.48 3.24 13.63
C ARG A 80 -11.34 2.61 12.54
N ASN A 81 -12.64 2.44 12.81
CA ASN A 81 -13.61 2.03 11.80
C ASN A 81 -13.73 3.14 10.73
N VAL A 82 -13.57 2.75 9.46
CA VAL A 82 -13.63 3.65 8.29
C VAL A 82 -14.72 3.27 7.29
N THR A 83 -15.55 2.27 7.61
CA THR A 83 -16.59 1.74 6.71
C THR A 83 -17.51 2.85 6.22
N ASP A 84 -18.03 3.66 7.15
CA ASP A 84 -18.95 4.75 6.88
C ASP A 84 -18.30 6.14 7.02
N LEU A 85 -16.98 6.20 6.86
CA LEU A 85 -16.23 7.45 7.03
C LEU A 85 -16.75 8.51 6.04
N PRO A 86 -17.15 9.71 6.52
CA PRO A 86 -17.56 10.79 5.63
C PRO A 86 -16.40 11.26 4.75
N ARG A 87 -16.71 11.75 3.53
CA ARG A 87 -15.70 12.15 2.54
C ARG A 87 -14.65 13.12 3.10
N GLY A 88 -15.06 14.04 3.96
CA GLY A 88 -14.15 15.00 4.61
C GLY A 88 -13.13 14.36 5.56
N GLY A 89 -13.39 13.15 6.07
CA GLY A 89 -12.45 12.40 6.93
C GLY A 89 -11.38 11.62 6.17
N VAL A 90 -11.62 11.30 4.89
CA VAL A 90 -10.73 10.46 4.07
C VAL A 90 -9.30 11.02 3.95
N PRO A 91 -9.07 12.34 3.73
CA PRO A 91 -7.73 12.89 3.58
C PRO A 91 -6.82 12.65 4.80
N ALA A 92 -7.38 12.65 6.02
CA ALA A 92 -6.62 12.42 7.24
C ALA A 92 -6.05 10.99 7.31
N PHE A 93 -6.75 10.00 6.74
CA PHE A 93 -6.24 8.63 6.62
C PHE A 93 -5.25 8.49 5.48
N ARG A 94 -5.55 9.06 4.29
CA ARG A 94 -4.68 8.97 3.11
C ARG A 94 -3.31 9.60 3.33
N ARG A 95 -3.20 10.69 4.12
CA ARG A 95 -1.89 11.27 4.48
C ARG A 95 -0.99 10.33 5.27
N ARG A 96 -1.53 9.26 5.86
CA ARG A 96 -0.77 8.22 6.58
C ARG A 96 -0.43 7.01 5.71
N MET A 97 -0.79 7.06 4.43
CA MET A 97 -0.62 5.98 3.47
C MET A 97 0.29 6.42 2.32
N GLY A 98 1.14 5.52 1.88
CA GLY A 98 1.82 5.60 0.60
C GLY A 98 1.18 4.60 -0.36
N VAL A 99 0.78 5.05 -1.54
CA VAL A 99 0.12 4.18 -2.52
C VAL A 99 0.86 4.20 -3.83
N VAL A 100 1.26 3.02 -4.29
CA VAL A 100 1.83 2.80 -5.62
C VAL A 100 0.76 2.13 -6.47
N PHE A 101 0.27 2.83 -7.49
CA PHE A 101 -0.75 2.32 -8.41
C PHE A 101 -0.10 1.68 -9.63
N GLN A 102 -0.74 0.68 -10.21
CA GLN A 102 -0.30 0.02 -11.43
C GLN A 102 -0.22 1.00 -12.63
N ASP A 103 -1.12 1.99 -12.68
CA ASP A 103 -1.18 3.05 -13.68
C ASP A 103 -0.38 4.31 -13.29
N PHE A 104 0.50 4.22 -12.30
CA PHE A 104 1.40 5.24 -11.74
C PHE A 104 0.66 6.46 -11.16
N ARG A 105 -0.40 6.95 -11.76
CA ARG A 105 -1.18 8.15 -11.41
C ARG A 105 -0.30 9.38 -11.16
N LEU A 106 0.67 9.56 -12.01
CA LEU A 106 1.49 10.79 -12.01
C LEU A 106 0.68 11.95 -12.57
N LEU A 107 1.00 13.16 -12.14
CA LEU A 107 0.40 14.39 -12.66
C LEU A 107 1.28 14.89 -13.82
N ASP A 108 0.78 14.77 -15.05
CA ASP A 108 1.54 15.01 -16.27
C ASP A 108 2.04 16.46 -16.45
N HIS A 109 1.39 17.41 -15.76
CA HIS A 109 1.76 18.83 -15.78
C HIS A 109 2.76 19.22 -14.69
N LEU A 110 3.14 18.30 -13.79
CA LEU A 110 4.15 18.50 -12.77
C LEU A 110 5.44 17.78 -13.13
N SER A 111 6.57 18.39 -12.81
CA SER A 111 7.89 17.76 -12.95
C SER A 111 8.00 16.48 -12.09
N ALA A 112 9.04 15.67 -12.33
CA ALA A 112 9.33 14.53 -11.48
C ALA A 112 9.58 14.97 -10.03
N PHE A 113 10.27 16.10 -9.85
CA PHE A 113 10.49 16.69 -8.53
C PHE A 113 9.17 17.07 -7.85
N ASP A 114 8.29 17.81 -8.54
CA ASP A 114 7.01 18.25 -7.98
C ASP A 114 6.05 17.07 -7.72
N ASN A 115 6.04 16.06 -8.58
CA ASN A 115 5.30 14.82 -8.32
C ASN A 115 5.77 14.15 -7.03
N ALA A 116 7.08 14.03 -6.81
CA ALA A 116 7.64 13.43 -5.60
C ALA A 116 7.38 14.30 -4.35
N ALA A 117 7.45 15.62 -4.48
CA ALA A 117 7.23 16.58 -3.39
C ALA A 117 5.76 16.74 -2.98
N LEU A 118 4.82 16.42 -3.89
CA LEU A 118 3.38 16.68 -3.72
C LEU A 118 2.80 16.20 -2.37
N PRO A 119 3.10 14.99 -1.86
CA PRO A 119 2.57 14.55 -0.57
C PRO A 119 3.04 15.39 0.61
N LEU A 120 4.27 15.91 0.57
CA LEU A 120 4.83 16.78 1.61
C LEU A 120 4.12 18.15 1.60
N THR A 121 3.88 18.70 0.41
CA THR A 121 3.13 19.95 0.23
C THR A 121 1.70 19.81 0.75
N LEU A 122 1.02 18.70 0.43
CA LEU A 122 -0.34 18.41 0.91
C LEU A 122 -0.41 18.16 2.43
N ALA A 123 0.71 17.81 3.05
CA ALA A 123 0.81 17.70 4.52
C ALA A 123 0.99 19.05 5.21
N GLY A 124 1.12 20.16 4.47
CA GLY A 124 1.28 21.52 5.00
C GLY A 124 2.72 22.03 4.97
N GLY A 125 3.68 21.28 4.44
CA GLY A 125 5.06 21.73 4.22
C GLY A 125 5.19 22.63 2.99
N LYS A 126 6.16 23.54 2.99
CA LYS A 126 6.58 24.23 1.77
C LYS A 126 7.53 23.33 0.99
N SER A 127 7.42 23.30 -0.34
CA SER A 127 8.29 22.47 -1.19
C SER A 127 9.78 22.77 -0.97
N ALA A 128 10.12 24.04 -0.71
CA ALA A 128 11.49 24.45 -0.42
C ALA A 128 12.08 23.82 0.86
N ASP A 129 11.25 23.59 1.88
CA ASP A 129 11.70 23.02 3.16
C ASP A 129 12.10 21.54 3.03
N HIS A 130 11.65 20.86 1.97
CA HIS A 130 11.87 19.45 1.73
C HIS A 130 12.68 19.18 0.45
N ALA A 131 13.21 20.22 -0.19
CA ALA A 131 13.88 20.10 -1.48
C ALA A 131 15.08 19.14 -1.44
N ALA A 132 15.85 19.14 -0.37
CA ALA A 132 16.99 18.25 -0.20
C ALA A 132 16.55 16.78 -0.12
N ASP A 133 15.54 16.48 0.70
CA ASP A 133 15.02 15.13 0.90
C ASP A 133 14.41 14.56 -0.39
N VAL A 134 13.66 15.40 -1.14
CA VAL A 134 13.07 15.02 -2.43
C VAL A 134 14.16 14.74 -3.46
N ALA A 135 15.17 15.61 -3.56
CA ALA A 135 16.29 15.42 -4.48
C ALA A 135 17.11 14.17 -4.13
N GLU A 136 17.34 13.90 -2.84
CA GLU A 136 18.02 12.68 -2.37
C GLU A 136 17.22 11.43 -2.75
N MET A 137 15.91 11.42 -2.49
CA MET A 137 15.03 10.31 -2.85
C MET A 137 15.05 10.06 -4.36
N LEU A 138 14.97 11.11 -5.19
CA LEU A 138 15.00 10.97 -6.66
C LEU A 138 16.34 10.44 -7.14
N ARG A 139 17.47 10.89 -6.58
CA ARG A 139 18.79 10.29 -6.90
C ARG A 139 18.82 8.81 -6.50
N TRP A 140 18.29 8.48 -5.33
CA TRP A 140 18.26 7.11 -4.84
C TRP A 140 17.48 6.17 -5.76
N VAL A 141 16.35 6.61 -6.31
CA VAL A 141 15.57 5.83 -7.30
C VAL A 141 16.12 5.96 -8.72
N GLY A 142 17.28 6.64 -8.92
CA GLY A 142 17.92 6.78 -10.23
C GLY A 142 17.23 7.78 -11.16
N LEU A 143 16.64 8.85 -10.60
CA LEU A 143 16.01 9.95 -11.33
C LEU A 143 16.70 11.29 -11.07
N GLY A 144 17.95 11.29 -10.59
CA GLY A 144 18.70 12.50 -10.28
C GLY A 144 18.85 13.47 -11.45
N GLU A 145 19.10 12.94 -12.65
CA GLU A 145 19.24 13.73 -13.90
C GLU A 145 17.90 14.00 -14.61
N ARG A 146 16.79 13.57 -13.99
CA ARG A 146 15.44 13.66 -14.57
C ARG A 146 14.46 14.43 -13.68
N MET A 147 14.96 15.21 -12.72
CA MET A 147 14.12 15.92 -11.75
C MET A 147 13.15 16.89 -12.41
N ASP A 148 13.56 17.57 -13.46
CA ASP A 148 12.75 18.56 -14.20
C ASP A 148 11.91 17.93 -15.32
N ALA A 149 12.07 16.61 -15.58
CA ALA A 149 11.33 15.94 -16.63
C ALA A 149 9.84 15.81 -16.27
N LEU A 150 8.97 16.03 -17.25
CA LEU A 150 7.55 15.75 -17.11
C LEU A 150 7.27 14.26 -17.32
N PRO A 151 6.23 13.68 -16.65
CA PRO A 151 5.89 12.26 -16.78
C PRO A 151 5.76 11.74 -18.23
N PRO A 152 5.21 12.47 -19.21
CA PRO A 152 5.16 11.99 -20.58
C PRO A 152 6.55 11.71 -21.20
N ALA A 153 7.61 12.41 -20.75
CA ALA A 153 8.99 12.22 -21.23
C ALA A 153 9.74 11.10 -20.48
N LEU A 154 9.11 10.46 -19.50
CA LEU A 154 9.68 9.36 -18.72
C LEU A 154 9.29 8.00 -19.31
N SER A 155 10.23 7.06 -19.31
CA SER A 155 9.95 5.64 -19.59
C SER A 155 9.03 5.02 -18.55
N GLY A 156 8.43 3.86 -18.84
CA GLY A 156 7.58 3.14 -17.89
C GLY A 156 8.30 2.82 -16.57
N GLY A 157 9.55 2.38 -16.63
CA GLY A 157 10.37 2.13 -15.44
C GLY A 157 10.70 3.39 -14.65
N GLU A 158 10.94 4.53 -15.31
CA GLU A 158 11.14 5.83 -14.65
C GLU A 158 9.86 6.31 -13.96
N LYS A 159 8.70 6.17 -14.61
CA LYS A 159 7.39 6.48 -14.03
C LYS A 159 7.12 5.62 -12.78
N GLN A 160 7.43 4.32 -12.84
CA GLN A 160 7.30 3.42 -11.71
C GLN A 160 8.15 3.89 -10.52
N ARG A 161 9.44 4.18 -10.76
CA ARG A 161 10.35 4.68 -9.73
C ARG A 161 9.90 6.00 -9.12
N LEU A 162 9.38 6.91 -9.95
CA LEU A 162 8.81 8.17 -9.49
C LEU A 162 7.56 7.97 -8.63
N ALA A 163 6.66 7.08 -9.05
CA ALA A 163 5.46 6.75 -8.28
C ALA A 163 5.81 6.16 -6.90
N ILE A 164 6.85 5.32 -6.82
CA ILE A 164 7.34 4.77 -5.56
C ILE A 164 7.97 5.88 -4.70
N ALA A 165 8.85 6.72 -5.26
CA ALA A 165 9.44 7.84 -4.54
C ALA A 165 8.35 8.74 -3.92
N ARG A 166 7.34 9.11 -4.71
CA ARG A 166 6.18 9.87 -4.23
C ARG A 166 5.43 9.17 -3.11
N ALA A 167 5.24 7.86 -3.20
CA ALA A 167 4.48 7.11 -2.21
C ALA A 167 5.19 7.03 -0.85
N VAL A 168 6.52 7.00 -0.83
CA VAL A 168 7.30 6.75 0.39
C VAL A 168 7.93 7.98 1.03
N ILE A 169 7.96 9.13 0.34
CA ILE A 169 8.66 10.34 0.78
C ILE A 169 8.17 10.85 2.14
N THR A 170 6.89 10.67 2.48
CA THR A 170 6.30 11.06 3.76
C THR A 170 6.55 10.05 4.88
N ARG A 171 7.29 8.96 4.63
CA ARG A 171 7.46 7.84 5.57
C ARG A 171 6.13 7.34 6.12
N PRO A 172 5.24 6.86 5.26
CA PRO A 172 3.87 6.50 5.64
C PRO A 172 3.84 5.30 6.60
N ARG A 173 2.77 5.21 7.40
CA ARG A 173 2.54 4.07 8.32
C ARG A 173 2.00 2.83 7.61
N LEU A 174 1.38 3.00 6.45
CA LEU A 174 0.86 1.92 5.62
C LEU A 174 1.29 2.17 4.17
N ILE A 175 1.91 1.17 3.55
CA ILE A 175 2.28 1.19 2.14
C ILE A 175 1.46 0.13 1.43
N LEU A 176 0.73 0.56 0.40
CA LEU A 176 -0.04 -0.30 -0.48
C LEU A 176 0.54 -0.18 -1.89
N ALA A 177 1.00 -1.27 -2.46
CA ALA A 177 1.60 -1.25 -3.79
C ALA A 177 0.94 -2.29 -4.71
N ASP A 178 0.54 -1.87 -5.91
CA ASP A 178 -0.02 -2.73 -6.95
C ASP A 178 1.04 -2.92 -8.04
N GLU A 179 1.59 -4.14 -8.14
CA GLU A 179 2.65 -4.57 -9.08
C GLU A 179 3.86 -3.60 -9.12
N PRO A 180 4.51 -3.27 -7.98
CA PRO A 180 5.51 -2.20 -7.93
C PRO A 180 6.81 -2.50 -8.70
N THR A 181 7.03 -3.73 -9.12
CA THR A 181 8.23 -4.17 -9.87
C THR A 181 7.94 -4.55 -11.32
N GLY A 182 6.69 -4.50 -11.76
CA GLY A 182 6.27 -4.98 -13.07
C GLY A 182 6.85 -4.23 -14.27
N SER A 183 7.34 -3.01 -14.10
CA SER A 183 7.86 -2.16 -15.19
C SER A 183 9.36 -1.84 -15.06
N VAL A 184 10.07 -2.48 -14.13
CA VAL A 184 11.50 -2.24 -13.89
C VAL A 184 12.29 -3.52 -14.11
N ASP A 185 13.59 -3.38 -14.42
CA ASP A 185 14.50 -4.52 -14.50
C ASP A 185 14.71 -5.18 -13.13
N ARG A 186 15.26 -6.41 -13.14
CA ARG A 186 15.46 -7.21 -11.94
C ARG A 186 16.31 -6.52 -10.88
N ALA A 187 17.41 -5.88 -11.27
CA ALA A 187 18.33 -5.25 -10.33
C ALA A 187 17.65 -4.06 -9.62
N MET A 188 16.87 -3.28 -10.37
CA MET A 188 16.06 -2.20 -9.83
C MET A 188 14.92 -2.74 -8.95
N GLY A 189 14.24 -3.81 -9.36
CA GLY A 189 13.22 -4.49 -8.56
C GLY A 189 13.75 -4.91 -7.19
N GLU A 190 14.92 -5.53 -7.14
CA GLU A 190 15.59 -5.90 -5.89
C GLU A 190 15.96 -4.67 -5.04
N LYS A 191 16.42 -3.58 -5.67
CA LYS A 191 16.69 -2.32 -4.96
C LYS A 191 15.42 -1.74 -4.34
N LEU A 192 14.30 -1.74 -5.06
CA LEU A 192 13.01 -1.27 -4.56
C LEU A 192 12.49 -2.15 -3.40
N MET A 193 12.68 -3.47 -3.48
CA MET A 193 12.32 -4.36 -2.37
C MET A 193 13.14 -4.05 -1.11
N ARG A 194 14.45 -3.80 -1.24
CA ARG A 194 15.27 -3.36 -0.10
C ARG A 194 14.79 -2.04 0.51
N LEU A 195 14.26 -1.11 -0.31
CA LEU A 195 13.61 0.11 0.20
C LEU A 195 12.39 -0.23 1.05
N PHE A 196 11.48 -1.07 0.53
CA PHE A 196 10.30 -1.48 1.29
C PHE A 196 10.67 -2.21 2.58
N GLN A 197 11.64 -3.13 2.55
CA GLN A 197 12.15 -3.79 3.76
C GLN A 197 12.73 -2.79 4.78
N SER A 198 13.45 -1.77 4.32
CA SER A 198 13.99 -0.73 5.19
C SER A 198 12.89 0.10 5.85
N LEU A 199 11.86 0.47 5.08
CA LEU A 199 10.69 1.17 5.61
C LEU A 199 9.89 0.30 6.59
N ASN A 200 9.80 -1.00 6.32
CA ASN A 200 9.16 -1.96 7.22
C ASN A 200 9.91 -2.06 8.56
N LYS A 201 11.24 -2.15 8.54
CA LYS A 201 12.09 -2.13 9.75
C LYS A 201 11.92 -0.84 10.56
N LEU A 202 11.54 0.27 9.92
CA LEU A 202 11.19 1.53 10.56
C LEU A 202 9.73 1.58 11.07
N GLY A 203 9.00 0.47 10.99
CA GLY A 203 7.65 0.30 11.53
C GLY A 203 6.50 0.52 10.53
N ALA A 204 6.78 0.70 9.24
CA ALA A 204 5.73 0.77 8.23
C ALA A 204 5.10 -0.62 8.01
N THR A 205 3.78 -0.68 7.94
CA THR A 205 3.05 -1.87 7.49
C THR A 205 2.99 -1.86 5.98
N ILE A 206 3.28 -3.00 5.33
CA ILE A 206 3.40 -3.08 3.88
C ILE A 206 2.52 -4.20 3.34
N LEU A 207 1.75 -3.89 2.30
CA LEU A 207 0.99 -4.85 1.50
C LEU A 207 1.30 -4.63 0.02
N ILE A 208 1.92 -5.62 -0.62
CA ILE A 208 2.26 -5.60 -2.05
C ILE A 208 1.37 -6.62 -2.77
N ALA A 209 0.53 -6.15 -3.69
CA ALA A 209 -0.12 -7.02 -4.65
C ALA A 209 0.86 -7.34 -5.77
N SER A 210 1.10 -8.64 -6.00
CA SER A 210 1.99 -9.11 -7.07
C SER A 210 1.57 -10.51 -7.51
N HIS A 211 1.89 -10.85 -8.74
CA HIS A 211 1.79 -12.20 -9.27
C HIS A 211 3.13 -12.98 -9.16
N ASP A 212 4.21 -12.33 -8.71
CA ASP A 212 5.53 -12.94 -8.51
C ASP A 212 5.65 -13.54 -7.09
N GLU A 213 5.23 -14.80 -6.94
CA GLU A 213 5.32 -15.53 -5.68
C GLU A 213 6.78 -15.76 -5.26
N ALA A 214 7.70 -15.95 -6.23
CA ALA A 214 9.13 -16.11 -5.94
C ALA A 214 9.74 -14.84 -5.32
N LEU A 215 9.20 -13.67 -5.62
CA LEU A 215 9.60 -12.42 -4.98
C LEU A 215 9.20 -12.40 -3.50
N ALA A 216 7.99 -12.88 -3.18
CA ALA A 216 7.50 -12.97 -1.81
C ALA A 216 8.38 -13.90 -0.95
N GLU A 217 8.76 -15.06 -1.50
CA GLU A 217 9.66 -16.02 -0.83
C GLU A 217 11.04 -15.41 -0.57
N ARG A 218 11.65 -14.75 -1.57
CA ARG A 218 12.97 -14.11 -1.42
C ARG A 218 12.97 -12.99 -0.37
N VAL A 219 11.86 -12.32 -0.20
CA VAL A 219 11.69 -11.25 0.80
C VAL A 219 11.42 -11.82 2.20
N GLY A 220 10.98 -13.06 2.30
CA GLY A 220 10.57 -13.71 3.56
C GLY A 220 9.29 -13.10 4.15
N ALA A 221 8.41 -12.59 3.29
CA ALA A 221 7.17 -11.95 3.71
C ALA A 221 6.01 -12.95 3.73
N ALA A 222 5.05 -12.74 4.62
CA ALA A 222 3.84 -13.56 4.67
C ALA A 222 3.00 -13.39 3.39
N VAL A 223 2.45 -14.49 2.89
CA VAL A 223 1.66 -14.49 1.65
C VAL A 223 0.18 -14.63 1.96
N LEU A 224 -0.61 -13.74 1.39
CA LEU A 224 -2.06 -13.76 1.37
C LEU A 224 -2.50 -14.12 -0.06
N ARG A 225 -3.30 -15.16 -0.22
CA ARG A 225 -3.80 -15.59 -1.51
C ARG A 225 -5.26 -15.19 -1.69
N LEU A 226 -5.53 -14.42 -2.73
CA LEU A 226 -6.88 -14.03 -3.13
C LEU A 226 -7.30 -14.84 -4.36
N GLU A 227 -8.33 -15.64 -4.21
CA GLU A 227 -8.84 -16.50 -5.27
C GLU A 227 -10.37 -16.58 -5.20
N ASN A 228 -11.04 -16.41 -6.35
CA ASN A 228 -12.51 -16.43 -6.45
C ASN A 228 -13.23 -15.50 -5.45
N GLY A 229 -12.59 -14.38 -5.09
CA GLY A 229 -13.10 -13.39 -4.15
C GLY A 229 -12.88 -13.73 -2.68
N HIS A 230 -12.27 -14.87 -2.38
CA HIS A 230 -11.94 -15.29 -1.01
C HIS A 230 -10.47 -15.10 -0.71
N LEU A 231 -10.16 -14.62 0.49
CA LEU A 231 -8.80 -14.44 0.97
C LEU A 231 -8.41 -15.60 1.89
N SER A 232 -7.29 -16.23 1.62
CA SER A 232 -6.65 -17.20 2.50
C SER A 232 -5.24 -16.77 2.86
N ARG A 233 -4.75 -17.18 4.02
CA ARG A 233 -3.35 -17.00 4.43
C ARG A 233 -2.59 -18.27 4.04
N THR A 234 -1.53 -18.15 3.27
CA THR A 234 -0.59 -19.25 3.07
C THR A 234 0.36 -19.23 4.26
N GLU A 235 0.43 -20.32 5.00
CA GLU A 235 1.45 -20.49 6.04
C GLU A 235 2.82 -20.46 5.37
N THR A 236 3.70 -19.57 5.81
CA THR A 236 5.10 -19.59 5.40
C THR A 236 5.73 -20.85 5.98
N LEU A 237 6.48 -21.59 5.17
CA LEU A 237 7.24 -22.81 5.54
C LEU A 237 8.29 -22.60 6.66
N GLY A 238 8.16 -21.54 7.47
CA GLY A 238 9.07 -21.15 8.54
C GLY A 238 8.53 -21.29 9.96
N ASP A 239 7.24 -21.58 10.15
CA ASP A 239 6.62 -21.69 11.49
C ASP A 239 6.55 -23.15 12.02
N ALA A 240 7.32 -24.06 11.46
CA ALA A 240 7.46 -25.43 11.93
C ALA A 240 8.90 -25.68 12.45
N ALA A 241 9.22 -25.12 13.62
CA ALA A 241 10.35 -25.58 14.47
C ALA A 241 10.16 -25.08 15.90
#